data_4ffb71ce0e0a2d0dadb1aa5170c5b158
#
_entry.id   4ffb71ce0e0a2d0dadb1aa5170c5b158
#
_cell.length_a   1.000
_cell.length_b   1.000
_cell.length_c   1.000
_cell.angle_alpha   90.00
_cell.angle_beta   90.00
_cell.angle_gamma   90.00
#
_symmetry.space_group_name_H-M   'P 1'
#
loop_
_entity.id
_entity.type
_entity.pdbx_description
1 polymer ?
#
loop_
_entity_poly.entity_id
_entity_poly.type
_entity_poly.pdbx_seq_one_letter_code
_entity_poly.pdbx_strand_id
1 'polypeptide(L)'
;MAAVAGIDLEIARGEFFTMLGPSGSGKTTTLRMIAGFEDPTDGTIELAGEDVSGVPPYDRAVNTVFQDYALFPHMSVGENVAYGMKVAGVAKAERAQRRDEALEMVRLPGYADRKPGELSGGQRQRVALARAIVNRPKVLLLDEPLGALDLKLREEMQTELKTIQGEVGITFVYVTHDQDEALTMSDRIAVFNGGRIEQVASPLELYERPANEFVAGFVGVSNLLERDGERITIRPEKIELLAPGAATDGLHTETGRVVDVAYAGMVTRFTVQLDTGEKLQLVRQNVESASSGALPGQGNEVLVGWRPEHAAAVGGKSTKQEVAPS
;
A
#
# COMPACT_ATOMS: atom_id res chain seq x y z
N MET A 1 -16.83 -10.56 18.11
CA MET A 1 -15.78 -9.54 18.00
C MET A 1 -16.15 -8.67 16.80
N ALA A 2 -16.18 -7.35 16.93
CA ALA A 2 -16.49 -6.47 15.80
C ALA A 2 -15.37 -6.56 14.77
N ALA A 3 -15.69 -6.70 13.48
CA ALA A 3 -14.72 -6.73 12.39
C ALA A 3 -14.10 -5.33 12.18
N VAL A 4 -14.92 -4.29 12.39
CA VAL A 4 -14.52 -2.88 12.41
C VAL A 4 -15.01 -2.29 13.73
N ALA A 5 -14.12 -1.70 14.51
CA ALA A 5 -14.36 -1.26 15.89
C ALA A 5 -14.58 0.26 16.01
N GLY A 6 -15.25 0.84 15.01
CA GLY A 6 -15.47 2.28 14.87
C GLY A 6 -14.25 2.97 14.25
N ILE A 7 -14.47 3.52 13.06
CA ILE A 7 -13.45 4.29 12.31
C ILE A 7 -14.10 5.56 11.77
N ASP A 8 -13.36 6.65 11.80
CA ASP A 8 -13.67 7.88 11.09
C ASP A 8 -12.63 8.05 10.00
N LEU A 9 -13.06 8.12 8.74
CA LEU A 9 -12.17 8.15 7.58
C LEU A 9 -12.73 9.06 6.50
N GLU A 10 -11.94 10.00 6.06
CA GLU A 10 -12.22 10.86 4.92
C GLU A 10 -11.23 10.57 3.79
N ILE A 11 -11.75 10.38 2.57
CA ILE A 11 -10.98 10.12 1.35
C ILE A 11 -11.31 11.23 0.36
N ALA A 12 -10.27 11.94 -0.12
CA ALA A 12 -10.44 13.06 -1.02
C ALA A 12 -10.83 12.60 -2.44
N ARG A 13 -11.52 13.48 -3.17
CA ARG A 13 -11.88 13.20 -4.57
C ARG A 13 -10.62 13.10 -5.44
N GLY A 14 -10.55 12.06 -6.26
CA GLY A 14 -9.41 11.81 -7.17
C GLY A 14 -8.17 11.27 -6.48
N GLU A 15 -8.25 10.92 -5.19
CA GLU A 15 -7.15 10.36 -4.41
C GLU A 15 -6.95 8.87 -4.74
N PHE A 16 -5.71 8.42 -4.76
CA PHE A 16 -5.34 7.00 -4.66
C PHE A 16 -5.14 6.67 -3.19
N PHE A 17 -6.17 6.18 -2.54
CA PHE A 17 -6.18 5.89 -1.11
C PHE A 17 -6.01 4.40 -0.85
N THR A 18 -5.08 4.02 0.04
CA THR A 18 -4.83 2.62 0.38
C THR A 18 -5.20 2.29 1.82
N MET A 19 -5.91 1.20 2.02
CA MET A 19 -6.11 0.52 3.29
C MET A 19 -5.07 -0.60 3.41
N LEU A 20 -4.08 -0.42 4.28
CA LEU A 20 -2.98 -1.34 4.51
C LEU A 20 -3.10 -1.99 5.89
N GLY A 21 -2.74 -3.26 6.04
CA GLY A 21 -2.74 -3.92 7.36
C GLY A 21 -2.73 -5.44 7.24
N PRO A 22 -2.52 -6.16 8.34
CA PRO A 22 -2.52 -7.62 8.34
C PRO A 22 -3.90 -8.21 7.99
N SER A 23 -3.92 -9.50 7.68
CA SER A 23 -5.17 -10.22 7.43
C SER A 23 -6.09 -10.15 8.66
N GLY A 24 -7.37 -9.95 8.44
CA GLY A 24 -8.36 -9.84 9.52
C GLY A 24 -8.38 -8.49 10.26
N SER A 25 -7.67 -7.47 9.81
CA SER A 25 -7.65 -6.14 10.45
C SER A 25 -8.87 -5.25 10.14
N GLY A 26 -9.81 -5.71 9.30
CA GLY A 26 -11.06 -4.98 9.00
C GLY A 26 -11.10 -4.29 7.63
N LYS A 27 -10.02 -4.30 6.84
CA LYS A 27 -9.91 -3.61 5.53
C LYS A 27 -10.99 -4.04 4.53
N THR A 28 -11.05 -5.33 4.22
CA THR A 28 -12.04 -5.89 3.27
C THR A 28 -13.47 -5.68 3.76
N THR A 29 -13.73 -5.77 5.07
CA THR A 29 -15.06 -5.46 5.65
C THR A 29 -15.40 -3.99 5.44
N THR A 30 -14.46 -3.06 5.67
CA THR A 30 -14.66 -1.62 5.39
C THR A 30 -14.93 -1.39 3.91
N LEU A 31 -14.14 -2.00 3.01
CA LEU A 31 -14.36 -1.90 1.57
C LEU A 31 -15.74 -2.43 1.17
N ARG A 32 -16.19 -3.56 1.74
CA ARG A 32 -17.51 -4.15 1.47
C ARG A 32 -18.65 -3.28 1.98
N MET A 33 -18.46 -2.56 3.10
CA MET A 33 -19.42 -1.57 3.59
C MET A 33 -19.51 -0.37 2.63
N ILE A 34 -18.39 0.14 2.12
CA ILE A 34 -18.38 1.21 1.10
C ILE A 34 -19.08 0.73 -0.18
N ALA A 35 -18.87 -0.52 -0.59
CA ALA A 35 -19.50 -1.12 -1.76
C ALA A 35 -21.00 -1.41 -1.56
N GLY A 36 -21.51 -1.44 -0.33
CA GLY A 36 -22.90 -1.79 -0.01
C GLY A 36 -23.20 -3.28 0.06
N PHE A 37 -22.17 -4.13 0.15
CA PHE A 37 -22.34 -5.58 0.36
C PHE A 37 -22.54 -5.93 1.83
N GLU A 38 -22.17 -5.03 2.74
CA GLU A 38 -22.38 -5.14 4.18
C GLU A 38 -22.85 -3.78 4.71
N ASP A 39 -23.75 -3.80 5.69
CA ASP A 39 -24.24 -2.59 6.34
C ASP A 39 -23.42 -2.28 7.59
N PRO A 40 -23.11 -1.02 7.90
CA PRO A 40 -22.51 -0.67 9.17
C PRO A 40 -23.53 -0.93 10.30
N THR A 41 -23.06 -1.46 11.43
CA THR A 41 -23.92 -1.66 12.61
C THR A 41 -24.34 -0.32 13.22
N ASP A 42 -23.47 0.69 13.10
CA ASP A 42 -23.69 2.06 13.57
C ASP A 42 -22.82 3.02 12.72
N GLY A 43 -23.20 4.29 12.65
CA GLY A 43 -22.54 5.30 11.84
C GLY A 43 -23.07 5.39 10.41
N THR A 44 -22.43 6.21 9.60
CA THR A 44 -22.87 6.56 8.23
C THR A 44 -21.72 6.42 7.23
N ILE A 45 -22.06 6.15 5.98
CA ILE A 45 -21.13 6.16 4.83
C ILE A 45 -21.64 7.19 3.84
N GLU A 46 -20.82 8.20 3.60
CA GLU A 46 -21.11 9.25 2.64
C GLU A 46 -20.29 9.08 1.35
N LEU A 47 -20.93 9.26 0.21
CA LEU A 47 -20.30 9.24 -1.10
C LEU A 47 -20.62 10.56 -1.83
N ALA A 48 -19.61 11.40 -2.00
CA ALA A 48 -19.74 12.73 -2.60
C ALA A 48 -20.85 13.59 -1.94
N GLY A 49 -20.93 13.56 -0.60
CA GLY A 49 -21.87 14.33 0.21
C GLY A 49 -23.28 13.73 0.32
N GLU A 50 -23.49 12.52 -0.17
CA GLU A 50 -24.77 11.81 -0.06
C GLU A 50 -24.59 10.58 0.85
N ASP A 51 -25.48 10.42 1.86
CA ASP A 51 -25.51 9.22 2.71
C ASP A 51 -25.97 8.01 1.87
N VAL A 52 -25.10 7.00 1.78
CA VAL A 52 -25.33 5.76 1.04
C VAL A 52 -25.45 4.54 1.96
N SER A 53 -25.51 4.70 3.27
CA SER A 53 -25.48 3.61 4.25
C SER A 53 -26.51 2.52 3.98
N GLY A 54 -27.76 2.89 3.61
CA GLY A 54 -28.84 1.98 3.26
C GLY A 54 -29.05 1.75 1.77
N VAL A 55 -28.18 2.27 0.91
CA VAL A 55 -28.31 2.15 -0.55
C VAL A 55 -27.69 0.81 -1.02
N PRO A 56 -28.43 -0.01 -1.82
CA PRO A 56 -27.90 -1.28 -2.29
C PRO A 56 -26.72 -1.10 -3.26
N PRO A 57 -25.84 -2.11 -3.43
CA PRO A 57 -24.61 -2.00 -4.22
C PRO A 57 -24.79 -1.52 -5.65
N TYR A 58 -25.87 -1.93 -6.32
CA TYR A 58 -26.15 -1.62 -7.73
C TYR A 58 -26.63 -0.17 -7.96
N ASP A 59 -27.05 0.53 -6.91
CA ASP A 59 -27.49 1.93 -6.94
C ASP A 59 -26.40 2.90 -6.45
N ARG A 60 -25.27 2.38 -5.91
CA ARG A 60 -24.13 3.22 -5.48
C ARG A 60 -23.26 3.60 -6.69
N ALA A 61 -22.76 4.81 -6.71
CA ALA A 61 -21.83 5.28 -7.75
C ALA A 61 -20.41 4.74 -7.54
N VAL A 62 -20.27 3.46 -7.17
CA VAL A 62 -19.01 2.74 -6.97
C VAL A 62 -18.96 1.50 -7.84
N ASN A 63 -17.76 1.08 -8.22
CA ASN A 63 -17.52 -0.23 -8.82
C ASN A 63 -16.40 -0.95 -8.06
N THR A 64 -16.48 -2.28 -8.03
CA THR A 64 -15.50 -3.12 -7.31
C THR A 64 -14.77 -4.05 -8.27
N VAL A 65 -13.45 -4.11 -8.15
CA VAL A 65 -12.58 -5.15 -8.73
C VAL A 65 -12.21 -6.09 -7.60
N PHE A 66 -12.63 -7.34 -7.70
CA PHE A 66 -12.36 -8.39 -6.71
C PHE A 66 -11.02 -9.07 -6.98
N GLN A 67 -10.48 -9.74 -5.98
CA GLN A 67 -9.19 -10.44 -6.03
C GLN A 67 -9.11 -11.52 -7.13
N ASP A 68 -10.22 -12.21 -7.41
CA ASP A 68 -10.34 -13.22 -8.47
C ASP A 68 -10.77 -12.65 -9.83
N TYR A 69 -10.85 -11.30 -9.93
CA TYR A 69 -11.31 -10.54 -11.11
C TYR A 69 -12.77 -10.77 -11.49
N ALA A 70 -13.41 -11.84 -11.05
CA ALA A 70 -14.82 -12.20 -11.27
C ALA A 70 -15.30 -11.99 -12.73
N LEU A 71 -14.47 -12.36 -13.72
CA LEU A 71 -14.85 -12.30 -15.13
C LEU A 71 -15.84 -13.40 -15.48
N PHE A 72 -16.85 -13.08 -16.27
CA PHE A 72 -17.82 -14.06 -16.78
C PHE A 72 -17.14 -14.96 -17.84
N PRO A 73 -16.87 -16.25 -17.56
CA PRO A 73 -16.05 -17.10 -18.43
C PRO A 73 -16.75 -17.44 -19.75
N HIS A 74 -18.06 -17.39 -19.79
CA HIS A 74 -18.89 -17.67 -20.98
C HIS A 74 -19.02 -16.47 -21.93
N MET A 75 -18.71 -15.27 -21.47
CA MET A 75 -18.72 -14.03 -22.23
C MET A 75 -17.36 -13.72 -22.85
N SER A 76 -17.34 -13.01 -23.98
CA SER A 76 -16.09 -12.44 -24.51
C SER A 76 -15.58 -11.30 -23.62
N VAL A 77 -14.35 -10.87 -23.86
CA VAL A 77 -13.75 -9.68 -23.21
C VAL A 77 -14.64 -8.45 -23.41
N GLY A 78 -15.03 -8.21 -24.65
CA GLY A 78 -15.90 -7.09 -25.00
C GLY A 78 -17.28 -7.16 -24.32
N GLU A 79 -17.86 -8.37 -24.22
CA GLU A 79 -19.11 -8.58 -23.51
C GLU A 79 -18.95 -8.37 -22.00
N ASN A 80 -17.86 -8.81 -21.40
CA ASN A 80 -17.54 -8.53 -19.99
C ASN A 80 -17.46 -7.03 -19.70
N VAL A 81 -16.69 -6.29 -20.51
CA VAL A 81 -16.55 -4.84 -20.33
C VAL A 81 -17.88 -4.14 -20.54
N ALA A 82 -18.65 -4.51 -21.57
CA ALA A 82 -19.92 -3.84 -21.89
C ALA A 82 -21.10 -4.26 -20.99
N TYR A 83 -20.93 -5.24 -20.09
CA TYR A 83 -22.03 -5.85 -19.36
C TYR A 83 -22.82 -4.86 -18.51
N GLY A 84 -22.15 -4.06 -17.68
CA GLY A 84 -22.81 -3.06 -16.83
C GLY A 84 -23.59 -2.03 -17.63
N MET A 85 -23.02 -1.53 -18.73
CA MET A 85 -23.71 -0.62 -19.64
C MET A 85 -24.94 -1.26 -20.32
N LYS A 86 -24.87 -2.58 -20.60
CA LYS A 86 -26.01 -3.32 -21.16
C LYS A 86 -27.15 -3.39 -20.15
N VAL A 87 -26.84 -3.68 -18.88
CA VAL A 87 -27.83 -3.70 -17.78
C VAL A 87 -28.46 -2.31 -17.57
N ALA A 88 -27.64 -1.25 -17.66
CA ALA A 88 -28.10 0.13 -17.55
C ALA A 88 -28.85 0.65 -18.78
N GLY A 89 -29.07 -0.20 -19.82
CA GLY A 89 -29.88 0.19 -21.01
C GLY A 89 -29.16 1.12 -22.00
N VAL A 90 -27.84 1.28 -21.90
CA VAL A 90 -27.05 2.11 -22.82
C VAL A 90 -27.18 1.59 -24.28
N ALA A 91 -27.31 2.45 -25.24
CA ALA A 91 -27.47 2.09 -26.66
C ALA A 91 -26.29 1.28 -27.20
N LYS A 92 -26.57 0.31 -28.11
CA LYS A 92 -25.55 -0.64 -28.60
C LYS A 92 -24.31 0.03 -29.23
N ALA A 93 -24.53 1.11 -30.00
CA ALA A 93 -23.44 1.85 -30.64
C ALA A 93 -22.54 2.54 -29.61
N GLU A 94 -23.11 3.20 -28.60
CA GLU A 94 -22.39 3.84 -27.53
C GLU A 94 -21.62 2.80 -26.66
N ARG A 95 -22.26 1.67 -26.36
CA ARG A 95 -21.57 0.58 -25.64
C ARG A 95 -20.34 0.08 -26.37
N ALA A 96 -20.42 -0.06 -27.70
CA ALA A 96 -19.28 -0.50 -28.50
C ALA A 96 -18.14 0.51 -28.46
N GLN A 97 -18.43 1.78 -28.63
CA GLN A 97 -17.44 2.85 -28.55
C GLN A 97 -16.76 2.90 -27.16
N ARG A 98 -17.55 2.99 -26.09
CA ARG A 98 -17.02 3.07 -24.70
C ARG A 98 -16.26 1.83 -24.30
N ARG A 99 -16.66 0.64 -24.77
CA ARG A 99 -15.92 -0.60 -24.59
C ARG A 99 -14.52 -0.51 -25.21
N ASP A 100 -14.45 -0.04 -26.45
CA ASP A 100 -13.19 0.02 -27.19
C ASP A 100 -12.25 1.07 -26.57
N GLU A 101 -12.78 2.22 -26.18
CA GLU A 101 -12.06 3.25 -25.40
C GLU A 101 -11.51 2.69 -24.07
N ALA A 102 -12.32 1.92 -23.32
CA ALA A 102 -11.89 1.32 -22.07
C ALA A 102 -10.83 0.24 -22.27
N LEU A 103 -10.91 -0.56 -23.34
CA LEU A 103 -9.89 -1.56 -23.68
C LEU A 103 -8.58 -0.90 -24.13
N GLU A 104 -8.65 0.21 -24.85
CA GLU A 104 -7.47 0.99 -25.24
C GLU A 104 -6.76 1.58 -24.01
N MET A 105 -7.51 2.16 -23.09
CA MET A 105 -7.00 2.71 -21.80
C MET A 105 -6.21 1.67 -21.00
N VAL A 106 -6.67 0.41 -20.95
CA VAL A 106 -5.97 -0.68 -20.26
C VAL A 106 -4.99 -1.43 -21.18
N ARG A 107 -4.59 -0.86 -22.31
CA ARG A 107 -3.60 -1.41 -23.27
C ARG A 107 -3.98 -2.81 -23.82
N LEU A 108 -5.27 -3.05 -24.05
CA LEU A 108 -5.80 -4.26 -24.67
C LEU A 108 -6.62 -3.97 -25.94
N PRO A 109 -6.14 -3.11 -26.90
CA PRO A 109 -6.87 -2.89 -28.14
C PRO A 109 -6.98 -4.19 -28.93
N GLY A 110 -8.14 -4.44 -29.55
CA GLY A 110 -8.38 -5.64 -30.36
C GLY A 110 -8.64 -6.93 -29.60
N TYR A 111 -8.77 -6.91 -28.28
CA TYR A 111 -9.03 -8.11 -27.45
C TYR A 111 -10.53 -8.41 -27.27
N ALA A 112 -11.42 -7.62 -27.82
CA ALA A 112 -12.87 -7.68 -27.55
C ALA A 112 -13.49 -9.08 -27.81
N ASP A 113 -13.01 -9.81 -28.81
CA ASP A 113 -13.58 -11.10 -29.23
C ASP A 113 -12.96 -12.31 -28.47
N ARG A 114 -11.89 -12.11 -27.72
CA ARG A 114 -11.24 -13.18 -26.94
C ARG A 114 -12.10 -13.60 -25.75
N LYS A 115 -11.85 -14.81 -25.25
CA LYS A 115 -12.46 -15.32 -24.00
C LYS A 115 -11.49 -15.14 -22.83
N PRO A 116 -12.00 -14.98 -21.58
CA PRO A 116 -11.15 -14.87 -20.39
C PRO A 116 -10.13 -16.02 -20.22
N GLY A 117 -10.48 -17.23 -20.65
CA GLY A 117 -9.58 -18.39 -20.60
C GLY A 117 -8.36 -18.31 -21.53
N GLU A 118 -8.38 -17.43 -22.52
CA GLU A 118 -7.29 -17.20 -23.48
C GLU A 118 -6.30 -16.12 -23.01
N LEU A 119 -6.55 -15.53 -21.81
CA LEU A 119 -5.81 -14.40 -21.28
C LEU A 119 -4.82 -14.83 -20.20
N SER A 120 -3.69 -14.12 -20.10
CA SER A 120 -2.80 -14.18 -18.94
C SER A 120 -3.46 -13.59 -17.69
N GLY A 121 -2.87 -13.81 -16.50
CA GLY A 121 -3.35 -13.21 -15.24
C GLY A 121 -3.47 -11.69 -15.31
N GLY A 122 -2.40 -11.01 -15.73
CA GLY A 122 -2.41 -9.56 -15.89
C GLY A 122 -3.41 -9.06 -16.94
N GLN A 123 -3.59 -9.80 -18.05
CA GLN A 123 -4.62 -9.45 -19.04
C GLN A 123 -6.04 -9.58 -18.47
N ARG A 124 -6.32 -10.61 -17.67
CA ARG A 124 -7.62 -10.74 -16.98
C ARG A 124 -7.87 -9.59 -16.01
N GLN A 125 -6.85 -9.18 -15.27
CA GLN A 125 -6.93 -8.03 -14.38
C GLN A 125 -7.26 -6.74 -15.13
N ARG A 126 -6.56 -6.46 -16.24
CA ARG A 126 -6.83 -5.30 -17.10
C ARG A 126 -8.27 -5.29 -17.64
N VAL A 127 -8.79 -6.44 -18.03
CA VAL A 127 -10.19 -6.56 -18.45
C VAL A 127 -11.15 -6.26 -17.30
N ALA A 128 -10.86 -6.74 -16.08
CA ALA A 128 -11.68 -6.42 -14.91
C ALA A 128 -11.66 -4.92 -14.58
N LEU A 129 -10.49 -4.30 -14.71
CA LEU A 129 -10.33 -2.84 -14.55
C LEU A 129 -11.13 -2.08 -15.62
N ALA A 130 -11.02 -2.44 -16.90
CA ALA A 130 -11.79 -1.83 -17.98
C ALA A 130 -13.30 -1.95 -17.74
N ARG A 131 -13.78 -3.15 -17.30
CA ARG A 131 -15.18 -3.39 -16.92
C ARG A 131 -15.64 -2.48 -15.79
N ALA A 132 -14.76 -2.20 -14.83
CA ALA A 132 -15.10 -1.35 -13.70
C ALA A 132 -15.10 0.14 -14.08
N ILE A 133 -14.16 0.60 -14.90
CA ILE A 133 -14.03 2.01 -15.29
C ILE A 133 -15.09 2.44 -16.32
N VAL A 134 -15.48 1.55 -17.23
CA VAL A 134 -16.38 1.87 -18.35
C VAL A 134 -17.72 2.47 -17.91
N ASN A 135 -18.17 2.14 -16.69
CA ASN A 135 -19.40 2.69 -16.10
C ASN A 135 -19.23 4.11 -15.54
N ARG A 136 -17.99 4.65 -15.51
CA ARG A 136 -17.64 5.98 -14.98
C ARG A 136 -18.08 6.16 -13.51
N PRO A 137 -17.67 5.27 -12.59
CA PRO A 137 -18.03 5.41 -11.19
C PRO A 137 -17.36 6.64 -10.57
N LYS A 138 -17.88 7.14 -9.44
CA LYS A 138 -17.20 8.18 -8.64
C LYS A 138 -16.01 7.61 -7.89
N VAL A 139 -16.11 6.35 -7.45
CA VAL A 139 -15.07 5.62 -6.71
C VAL A 139 -14.88 4.22 -7.28
N LEU A 140 -13.63 3.82 -7.46
CA LEU A 140 -13.24 2.46 -7.80
C LEU A 140 -12.66 1.77 -6.57
N LEU A 141 -13.26 0.66 -6.18
CA LEU A 141 -12.84 -0.18 -5.05
C LEU A 141 -12.02 -1.36 -5.58
N LEU A 142 -10.85 -1.60 -5.01
CA LEU A 142 -9.90 -2.62 -5.46
C LEU A 142 -9.53 -3.51 -4.26
N ASP A 143 -9.98 -4.77 -4.26
CA ASP A 143 -9.74 -5.72 -3.17
C ASP A 143 -8.60 -6.67 -3.53
N GLU A 144 -7.40 -6.39 -3.05
CA GLU A 144 -6.15 -7.14 -3.30
C GLU A 144 -5.92 -7.53 -4.78
N PRO A 145 -6.06 -6.61 -5.74
CA PRO A 145 -6.12 -6.97 -7.16
C PRO A 145 -4.79 -7.49 -7.71
N LEU A 146 -3.65 -7.25 -7.03
CA LEU A 146 -2.32 -7.68 -7.47
C LEU A 146 -1.83 -8.96 -6.77
N GLY A 147 -2.57 -9.48 -5.78
CA GLY A 147 -2.13 -10.58 -4.93
C GLY A 147 -1.83 -11.91 -5.66
N ALA A 148 -2.44 -12.14 -6.83
CA ALA A 148 -2.25 -13.37 -7.62
C ALA A 148 -1.15 -13.27 -8.69
N LEU A 149 -0.42 -12.15 -8.77
CA LEU A 149 0.61 -11.90 -9.78
C LEU A 149 2.01 -12.21 -9.26
N ASP A 150 2.92 -12.62 -10.17
CA ASP A 150 4.35 -12.69 -9.88
C ASP A 150 4.94 -11.28 -9.68
N LEU A 151 6.14 -11.22 -9.08
CA LEU A 151 6.76 -9.95 -8.67
C LEU A 151 6.91 -8.96 -9.84
N LYS A 152 7.46 -9.42 -10.98
CA LYS A 152 7.71 -8.54 -12.12
C LYS A 152 6.43 -7.96 -12.71
N LEU A 153 5.42 -8.82 -12.90
CA LEU A 153 4.13 -8.40 -13.42
C LEU A 153 3.41 -7.48 -12.43
N ARG A 154 3.59 -7.69 -11.11
CA ARG A 154 3.05 -6.84 -10.06
C ARG A 154 3.61 -5.42 -10.14
N GLU A 155 4.93 -5.25 -10.26
CA GLU A 155 5.59 -3.95 -10.43
C GLU A 155 5.12 -3.21 -11.69
N GLU A 156 4.99 -3.92 -12.81
CA GLU A 156 4.44 -3.36 -14.05
C GLU A 156 3.00 -2.87 -13.84
N MET A 157 2.17 -3.66 -13.17
CA MET A 157 0.77 -3.34 -12.92
C MET A 157 0.57 -2.21 -11.90
N GLN A 158 1.44 -2.07 -10.90
CA GLN A 158 1.44 -0.92 -9.98
C GLN A 158 1.59 0.40 -10.75
N THR A 159 2.60 0.47 -11.62
CA THR A 159 2.86 1.66 -12.46
C THR A 159 1.66 1.97 -13.36
N GLU A 160 1.06 0.93 -13.95
CA GLU A 160 -0.08 1.07 -14.83
C GLU A 160 -1.35 1.53 -14.09
N LEU A 161 -1.64 0.97 -12.91
CA LEU A 161 -2.78 1.38 -12.09
C LEU A 161 -2.71 2.85 -11.71
N LYS A 162 -1.51 3.34 -11.30
CA LYS A 162 -1.31 4.75 -10.97
C LYS A 162 -1.48 5.65 -12.20
N THR A 163 -0.99 5.22 -13.36
CA THR A 163 -1.18 5.94 -14.64
C THR A 163 -2.66 6.04 -15.01
N ILE A 164 -3.39 4.92 -14.99
CA ILE A 164 -4.81 4.87 -15.31
C ILE A 164 -5.61 5.74 -14.33
N GLN A 165 -5.31 5.70 -13.04
CA GLN A 165 -5.97 6.53 -12.03
C GLN A 165 -5.80 8.03 -12.35
N GLY A 166 -4.57 8.46 -12.72
CA GLY A 166 -4.29 9.83 -13.14
C GLY A 166 -5.05 10.26 -14.39
N GLU A 167 -5.15 9.36 -15.39
CA GLU A 167 -5.88 9.64 -16.65
C GLU A 167 -7.40 9.72 -16.46
N VAL A 168 -7.96 8.83 -15.62
CA VAL A 168 -9.40 8.76 -15.38
C VAL A 168 -9.88 9.82 -14.39
N GLY A 169 -9.02 10.21 -13.44
CA GLY A 169 -9.30 11.26 -12.44
C GLY A 169 -10.38 10.90 -11.41
N ILE A 170 -10.68 9.61 -11.23
CA ILE A 170 -11.62 9.13 -10.20
C ILE A 170 -10.89 8.71 -8.94
N THR A 171 -11.59 8.62 -7.81
CA THR A 171 -11.04 8.14 -6.55
C THR A 171 -10.83 6.63 -6.59
N PHE A 172 -9.63 6.16 -6.22
CA PHE A 172 -9.32 4.74 -6.03
C PHE A 172 -9.22 4.44 -4.54
N VAL A 173 -9.93 3.41 -4.07
CA VAL A 173 -9.78 2.84 -2.73
C VAL A 173 -9.21 1.44 -2.88
N TYR A 174 -7.97 1.28 -2.47
CA TYR A 174 -7.16 0.09 -2.68
C TYR A 174 -6.95 -0.66 -1.38
N VAL A 175 -7.21 -1.95 -1.34
CA VAL A 175 -6.92 -2.81 -0.19
C VAL A 175 -5.73 -3.70 -0.52
N THR A 176 -4.76 -3.73 0.38
CA THR A 176 -3.61 -4.64 0.28
C THR A 176 -3.06 -4.98 1.66
N HIS A 177 -2.27 -6.04 1.72
CA HIS A 177 -1.38 -6.35 2.84
C HIS A 177 0.10 -6.17 2.46
N ASP A 178 0.39 -5.80 1.21
CA ASP A 178 1.73 -5.55 0.68
C ASP A 178 2.10 -4.08 0.90
N GLN A 179 3.23 -3.87 1.60
CA GLN A 179 3.71 -2.53 1.96
C GLN A 179 4.28 -1.79 0.75
N ASP A 180 4.96 -2.51 -0.16
CA ASP A 180 5.58 -1.92 -1.34
C ASP A 180 4.51 -1.38 -2.28
N GLU A 181 3.39 -2.11 -2.45
CA GLU A 181 2.23 -1.63 -3.20
C GLU A 181 1.69 -0.33 -2.61
N ALA A 182 1.46 -0.31 -1.29
CA ALA A 182 0.91 0.85 -0.60
C ALA A 182 1.83 2.07 -0.70
N LEU A 183 3.14 1.90 -0.42
CA LEU A 183 4.11 2.99 -0.44
C LEU A 183 4.35 3.56 -1.84
N THR A 184 4.25 2.73 -2.89
CA THR A 184 4.57 3.13 -4.27
C THR A 184 3.40 3.86 -4.95
N MET A 185 2.15 3.45 -4.71
CA MET A 185 1.01 3.94 -5.49
C MET A 185 0.18 5.02 -4.80
N SER A 186 0.20 5.07 -3.46
CA SER A 186 -0.79 5.83 -2.71
C SER A 186 -0.46 7.31 -2.56
N ASP A 187 -1.48 8.14 -2.55
CA ASP A 187 -1.37 9.52 -2.08
C ASP A 187 -1.46 9.56 -0.55
N ARG A 188 -2.35 8.74 0.05
CA ARG A 188 -2.45 8.49 1.49
C ARG A 188 -2.73 7.03 1.78
N ILE A 189 -2.28 6.59 2.95
CA ILE A 189 -2.43 5.21 3.43
C ILE A 189 -3.06 5.24 4.82
N ALA A 190 -4.09 4.43 5.03
CA ALA A 190 -4.61 4.11 6.36
C ALA A 190 -4.05 2.75 6.81
N VAL A 191 -3.34 2.72 7.91
CA VAL A 191 -2.84 1.47 8.51
C VAL A 191 -3.89 0.92 9.46
N PHE A 192 -4.41 -0.26 9.13
CA PHE A 192 -5.43 -0.97 9.90
C PHE A 192 -4.83 -2.01 10.84
N ASN A 193 -5.32 -2.08 12.07
CA ASN A 193 -4.96 -3.09 13.05
C ASN A 193 -6.16 -3.37 13.99
N GLY A 194 -6.54 -4.64 14.15
CA GLY A 194 -7.59 -5.04 15.08
C GLY A 194 -8.94 -4.32 14.92
N GLY A 195 -9.32 -4.00 13.67
CA GLY A 195 -10.57 -3.29 13.36
C GLY A 195 -10.51 -1.76 13.56
N ARG A 196 -9.33 -1.19 13.75
CA ARG A 196 -9.11 0.25 13.97
C ARG A 196 -8.09 0.78 12.98
N ILE A 197 -8.08 2.10 12.81
CA ILE A 197 -7.04 2.82 12.07
C ILE A 197 -5.99 3.31 13.07
N GLU A 198 -4.74 2.88 12.90
CA GLU A 198 -3.60 3.29 13.72
C GLU A 198 -3.02 4.65 13.28
N GLN A 199 -2.97 4.86 11.96
CA GLN A 199 -2.47 6.10 11.37
C GLN A 199 -3.02 6.26 9.94
N VAL A 200 -3.31 7.50 9.55
CA VAL A 200 -3.55 7.89 8.14
C VAL A 200 -2.55 8.97 7.79
N ALA A 201 -1.71 8.72 6.79
CA ALA A 201 -0.68 9.69 6.38
C ALA A 201 -0.23 9.43 4.93
N SER A 202 0.58 10.34 4.38
CA SER A 202 1.32 10.11 3.14
C SER A 202 2.33 8.96 3.31
N PRO A 203 2.76 8.27 2.23
CA PRO A 203 3.77 7.23 2.28
C PRO A 203 5.04 7.65 3.02
N LEU A 204 5.55 8.85 2.71
CA LEU A 204 6.75 9.40 3.33
C LEU A 204 6.57 9.60 4.84
N GLU A 205 5.47 10.21 5.24
CA GLU A 205 5.20 10.49 6.66
C GLU A 205 5.00 9.20 7.46
N LEU A 206 4.31 8.21 6.89
CA LEU A 206 4.10 6.90 7.50
C LEU A 206 5.41 6.16 7.75
N TYR A 207 6.34 6.27 6.80
CA TYR A 207 7.65 5.63 6.87
C TYR A 207 8.59 6.35 7.84
N GLU A 208 8.69 7.68 7.74
CA GLU A 208 9.64 8.47 8.52
C GLU A 208 9.14 8.80 9.94
N ARG A 209 7.81 8.91 10.16
CA ARG A 209 7.18 9.31 11.41
C ARG A 209 6.02 8.41 11.80
N PRO A 210 6.27 7.14 12.08
CA PRO A 210 5.22 6.21 12.51
C PRO A 210 4.63 6.65 13.86
N ALA A 211 3.30 6.63 13.99
CA ALA A 211 2.60 7.07 15.18
C ALA A 211 2.83 6.17 16.40
N ASN A 212 3.14 4.89 16.17
CA ASN A 212 3.37 3.92 17.24
C ASN A 212 4.27 2.77 16.75
N GLU A 213 4.63 1.88 17.68
CA GLU A 213 5.51 0.73 17.42
C GLU A 213 4.91 -0.23 16.37
N PHE A 214 3.58 -0.40 16.38
CA PHE A 214 2.92 -1.26 15.40
C PHE A 214 3.15 -0.73 13.98
N VAL A 215 2.89 0.56 13.75
CA VAL A 215 3.12 1.19 12.44
C VAL A 215 4.59 1.14 12.06
N ALA A 216 5.51 1.43 13.00
CA ALA A 216 6.96 1.39 12.78
C ALA A 216 7.44 0.01 12.30
N GLY A 217 6.94 -1.05 12.93
CA GLY A 217 7.32 -2.44 12.62
C GLY A 217 6.52 -3.05 11.47
N PHE A 218 5.33 -2.52 11.17
CA PHE A 218 4.48 -3.01 10.09
C PHE A 218 4.82 -2.35 8.76
N VAL A 219 5.19 -1.06 8.74
CA VAL A 219 5.56 -0.33 7.51
C VAL A 219 7.08 -0.30 7.38
N GLY A 220 7.63 -1.29 6.67
CA GLY A 220 9.06 -1.49 6.54
C GLY A 220 9.73 -2.09 7.78
N VAL A 221 11.06 -2.23 7.70
CA VAL A 221 11.89 -2.68 8.83
C VAL A 221 12.27 -1.47 9.69
N SER A 222 12.25 -1.63 11.02
CA SER A 222 12.61 -0.56 11.94
C SER A 222 13.34 -1.10 13.17
N ASN A 223 14.34 -0.37 13.64
CA ASN A 223 14.98 -0.62 14.91
C ASN A 223 14.22 0.12 16.01
N LEU A 224 13.73 -0.61 16.98
CA LEU A 224 13.11 -0.06 18.18
C LEU A 224 14.14 -0.08 19.30
N LEU A 225 14.48 1.10 19.81
CA LEU A 225 15.49 1.28 20.84
C LEU A 225 14.89 2.11 22.00
N GLU A 226 15.46 1.93 23.20
CA GLU A 226 15.13 2.77 24.34
C GLU A 226 16.32 3.67 24.66
N ARG A 227 16.15 5.00 24.56
CA ARG A 227 17.19 5.99 24.84
C ARG A 227 16.61 7.11 25.69
N ASP A 228 17.32 7.44 26.75
CA ASP A 228 16.92 8.50 27.70
C ASP A 228 15.49 8.33 28.28
N GLY A 229 15.03 7.07 28.40
CA GLY A 229 13.68 6.72 28.85
C GLY A 229 12.58 6.90 27.80
N GLU A 230 12.94 7.23 26.58
CA GLU A 230 12.04 7.31 25.44
C GLU A 230 12.26 6.14 24.49
N ARG A 231 11.16 5.67 23.90
CA ARG A 231 11.21 4.70 22.80
C ARG A 231 11.34 5.44 21.50
N ILE A 232 12.37 5.08 20.76
CA ILE A 232 12.66 5.64 19.44
C ILE A 232 12.70 4.54 18.39
N THR A 233 12.40 4.91 17.16
CA THR A 233 12.55 4.06 15.98
C THR A 233 13.53 4.67 15.01
N ILE A 234 14.38 3.83 14.41
CA ILE A 234 15.37 4.24 13.41
C ILE A 234 15.35 3.25 12.26
N ARG A 235 15.26 3.76 11.03
CA ARG A 235 15.30 2.92 9.84
C ARG A 235 16.71 2.36 9.62
N PRO A 236 16.85 1.08 9.20
CA PRO A 236 18.15 0.44 8.99
C PRO A 236 19.09 1.18 8.01
N GLU A 237 18.54 1.82 6.99
CA GLU A 237 19.29 2.60 6.00
C GLU A 237 19.76 3.97 6.49
N LYS A 238 19.28 4.42 7.66
CA LYS A 238 19.69 5.68 8.31
C LYS A 238 20.84 5.47 9.29
N ILE A 239 21.28 4.23 9.48
CA ILE A 239 22.34 3.86 10.40
C ILE A 239 23.61 3.58 9.59
N GLU A 240 24.68 4.25 9.95
CA GLU A 240 25.98 4.13 9.32
C GLU A 240 26.89 3.16 10.08
N LEU A 241 27.63 2.35 9.34
CA LEU A 241 28.72 1.56 9.86
C LEU A 241 30.01 2.39 9.71
N LEU A 242 30.54 2.85 10.85
CA LEU A 242 31.65 3.79 10.87
C LEU A 242 32.99 3.05 10.84
N ALA A 243 33.93 3.56 10.02
CA ALA A 243 35.30 3.08 10.03
C ALA A 243 36.04 3.52 11.31
N PRO A 244 37.04 2.75 11.79
CA PRO A 244 37.87 3.19 12.92
C PRO A 244 38.50 4.57 12.65
N GLY A 245 38.23 5.53 13.54
CA GLY A 245 38.75 6.91 13.43
C GLY A 245 37.94 7.82 12.50
N ALA A 246 36.76 7.39 12.02
CA ALA A 246 35.86 8.26 11.28
C ALA A 246 35.39 9.45 12.15
N ALA A 247 35.12 10.58 11.50
CA ALA A 247 34.48 11.72 12.17
C ALA A 247 33.07 11.35 12.63
N THR A 248 32.75 11.67 13.88
CA THR A 248 31.44 11.36 14.49
C THR A 248 30.64 12.62 14.82
N ASP A 249 31.06 13.77 14.28
CA ASP A 249 30.42 15.07 14.57
C ASP A 249 28.95 15.05 14.17
N GLY A 250 28.08 15.32 15.17
CA GLY A 250 26.63 15.35 14.99
C GLY A 250 25.95 13.98 14.90
N LEU A 251 26.69 12.88 15.12
CA LEU A 251 26.14 11.53 15.19
C LEU A 251 25.97 11.07 16.64
N HIS A 252 24.88 10.42 16.95
CA HIS A 252 24.81 9.51 18.09
C HIS A 252 25.53 8.21 17.69
N THR A 253 26.49 7.75 18.52
CA THR A 253 27.31 6.58 18.19
C THR A 253 27.28 5.56 19.29
N GLU A 254 27.25 4.28 18.90
CA GLU A 254 27.29 3.15 19.84
C GLU A 254 28.23 2.06 19.32
N THR A 255 28.86 1.38 20.25
CA THR A 255 29.70 0.22 19.98
C THR A 255 28.89 -1.06 20.04
N GLY A 256 29.33 -2.03 19.26
CA GLY A 256 28.71 -3.34 19.25
C GLY A 256 29.51 -4.35 18.43
N ARG A 257 28.95 -5.54 18.31
CA ARG A 257 29.57 -6.66 17.58
C ARG A 257 28.64 -7.17 16.49
N VAL A 258 29.18 -7.36 15.30
CA VAL A 258 28.43 -7.96 14.19
C VAL A 258 28.08 -9.41 14.53
N VAL A 259 26.79 -9.73 14.56
CA VAL A 259 26.31 -11.10 14.84
C VAL A 259 25.81 -11.80 13.57
N ASP A 260 25.43 -11.05 12.54
CA ASP A 260 25.00 -11.61 11.25
C ASP A 260 25.30 -10.66 10.10
N VAL A 261 25.60 -11.22 8.92
CA VAL A 261 25.84 -10.49 7.67
C VAL A 261 25.14 -11.21 6.53
N ALA A 262 24.18 -10.56 5.89
CA ALA A 262 23.43 -11.12 4.76
C ALA A 262 23.62 -10.27 3.51
N TYR A 263 24.25 -10.84 2.48
CA TYR A 263 24.36 -10.22 1.15
C TYR A 263 23.05 -10.40 0.36
N ALA A 264 22.41 -9.31 -0.03
CA ALA A 264 21.15 -9.31 -0.74
C ALA A 264 21.22 -8.51 -2.07
N GLY A 265 22.24 -8.77 -2.86
CA GLY A 265 22.45 -8.14 -4.16
C GLY A 265 22.79 -6.65 -4.05
N MET A 266 21.82 -5.76 -4.20
CA MET A 266 22.03 -4.31 -4.14
C MET A 266 22.46 -3.81 -2.76
N VAL A 267 22.17 -4.57 -1.70
CA VAL A 267 22.45 -4.17 -0.32
C VAL A 267 23.08 -5.34 0.46
N THR A 268 23.85 -4.98 1.48
CA THR A 268 24.28 -5.91 2.54
C THR A 268 23.58 -5.51 3.83
N ARG A 269 22.93 -6.46 4.48
CA ARG A 269 22.28 -6.30 5.79
C ARG A 269 23.21 -6.79 6.87
N PHE A 270 23.35 -6.01 7.93
CA PHE A 270 24.09 -6.36 9.12
C PHE A 270 23.15 -6.38 10.31
N THR A 271 23.33 -7.37 11.19
CA THR A 271 22.76 -7.35 12.53
C THR A 271 23.92 -7.15 13.52
N VAL A 272 23.82 -6.08 14.30
CA VAL A 272 24.81 -5.72 15.31
C VAL A 272 24.19 -5.91 16.69
N GLN A 273 24.86 -6.65 17.57
CA GLN A 273 24.55 -6.70 18.98
C GLN A 273 25.28 -5.53 19.65
N LEU A 274 24.51 -4.55 20.14
CA LEU A 274 25.07 -3.41 20.87
C LEU A 274 25.57 -3.82 22.24
N ASP A 275 26.51 -3.06 22.80
CA ASP A 275 27.01 -3.28 24.14
C ASP A 275 25.94 -3.09 25.23
N THR A 276 24.86 -2.35 24.91
CA THR A 276 23.64 -2.23 25.71
C THR A 276 22.80 -3.49 25.80
N GLY A 277 23.05 -4.47 24.92
CA GLY A 277 22.31 -5.73 24.86
C GLY A 277 21.21 -5.77 23.79
N GLU A 278 20.91 -4.66 23.15
CA GLU A 278 19.92 -4.59 22.07
C GLU A 278 20.50 -5.04 20.72
N LYS A 279 19.65 -5.52 19.83
CA LYS A 279 20.03 -5.84 18.45
C LYS A 279 19.61 -4.72 17.51
N LEU A 280 20.55 -4.29 16.69
CA LEU A 280 20.37 -3.24 15.69
C LEU A 280 20.59 -3.82 14.30
N GLN A 281 19.65 -3.56 13.39
CA GLN A 281 19.78 -3.87 11.97
C GLN A 281 20.21 -2.63 11.21
N LEU A 282 21.18 -2.77 10.31
CA LEU A 282 21.57 -1.72 9.38
C LEU A 282 21.71 -2.26 7.95
N VAL A 283 21.58 -1.38 6.99
CA VAL A 283 21.66 -1.71 5.57
C VAL A 283 22.69 -0.81 4.90
N ARG A 284 23.64 -1.44 4.20
CA ARG A 284 24.62 -0.73 3.39
C ARG A 284 24.41 -1.05 1.91
N GLN A 285 24.39 -0.04 1.05
CA GLN A 285 24.33 -0.23 -0.40
C GLN A 285 25.68 -0.79 -0.92
N ASN A 286 25.60 -1.77 -1.82
CA ASN A 286 26.75 -2.39 -2.47
C ASN A 286 27.10 -1.59 -3.74
N VAL A 287 27.60 -0.38 -3.58
CA VAL A 287 27.93 0.54 -4.67
C VAL A 287 29.27 0.19 -5.35
N GLU A 288 30.21 -0.42 -4.60
CA GLU A 288 31.54 -0.77 -5.06
C GLU A 288 31.68 -2.29 -5.25
N SER A 289 32.49 -2.71 -6.23
CA SER A 289 32.83 -4.12 -6.39
C SER A 289 33.49 -4.64 -5.11
N ALA A 290 33.28 -5.92 -4.78
CA ALA A 290 33.72 -6.60 -3.56
C ALA A 290 35.24 -6.49 -3.23
N SER A 291 36.03 -5.82 -4.06
CA SER A 291 37.48 -5.62 -3.92
C SER A 291 37.89 -4.32 -3.21
N SER A 292 36.97 -3.39 -2.94
CA SER A 292 37.31 -2.06 -2.39
C SER A 292 36.94 -1.90 -0.91
N GLY A 293 37.53 -2.72 -0.04
CA GLY A 293 37.42 -2.63 1.41
C GLY A 293 36.65 -3.81 2.00
N ALA A 294 37.30 -4.56 2.87
CA ALA A 294 36.68 -5.69 3.56
C ALA A 294 35.56 -5.17 4.47
N LEU A 295 34.33 -5.55 4.16
CA LEU A 295 33.20 -5.35 5.08
C LEU A 295 33.47 -6.12 6.39
N PRO A 296 33.09 -5.59 7.56
CA PRO A 296 33.23 -6.32 8.80
C PRO A 296 32.40 -7.61 8.72
N GLY A 297 33.07 -8.70 9.06
CA GLY A 297 32.46 -10.02 9.17
C GLY A 297 31.84 -10.27 10.54
N GLN A 298 31.15 -11.39 10.66
CA GLN A 298 30.63 -11.86 11.94
C GLN A 298 31.72 -11.91 13.00
N GLY A 299 31.45 -11.44 14.21
CA GLY A 299 32.35 -11.39 15.35
C GLY A 299 33.20 -10.13 15.44
N ASN A 300 33.27 -9.29 14.39
CA ASN A 300 34.02 -8.04 14.43
C ASN A 300 33.30 -7.00 15.32
N GLU A 301 34.13 -6.26 16.07
CA GLU A 301 33.68 -5.06 16.77
C GLU A 301 33.52 -3.91 15.77
N VAL A 302 32.43 -3.15 15.93
CA VAL A 302 32.06 -2.06 15.04
C VAL A 302 31.53 -0.87 15.84
N LEU A 303 31.72 0.32 15.26
CA LEU A 303 31.06 1.53 15.69
C LEU A 303 29.90 1.80 14.71
N VAL A 304 28.70 1.96 15.23
CA VAL A 304 27.51 2.35 14.46
C VAL A 304 27.10 3.75 14.84
N GLY A 305 26.54 4.50 13.89
CA GLY A 305 26.12 5.86 14.17
C GLY A 305 24.88 6.26 13.35
N TRP A 306 24.12 7.19 13.88
CA TRP A 306 22.97 7.81 13.20
C TRP A 306 22.81 9.26 13.62
N ARG A 307 22.17 10.06 12.78
CA ARG A 307 21.82 11.43 13.13
C ARG A 307 20.62 11.45 14.08
N PRO A 308 20.60 12.26 15.13
CA PRO A 308 19.46 12.36 16.06
C PRO A 308 18.13 12.63 15.36
N GLU A 309 18.14 13.40 14.27
CA GLU A 309 16.96 13.71 13.46
C GLU A 309 16.35 12.51 12.71
N HIS A 310 17.11 11.41 12.59
CA HIS A 310 16.65 10.16 12.00
C HIS A 310 15.97 9.23 13.02
N ALA A 311 16.03 9.57 14.30
CA ALA A 311 15.35 8.87 15.36
C ALA A 311 13.97 9.50 15.59
N ALA A 312 12.91 8.73 15.30
CA ALA A 312 11.55 9.17 15.56
C ALA A 312 11.05 8.60 16.89
N ALA A 313 10.49 9.44 17.77
CA ALA A 313 9.88 8.96 19.00
C ALA A 313 8.60 8.15 18.67
N VAL A 314 8.47 6.95 19.25
CA VAL A 314 7.29 6.09 19.12
C VAL A 314 6.75 5.78 20.51
N GLY A 315 5.47 6.07 20.79
CA GLY A 315 4.89 5.73 22.08
C GLY A 315 4.13 6.85 22.79
N GLY A 316 3.81 7.95 22.10
CA GLY A 316 2.79 8.90 22.55
C GLY A 316 1.39 8.32 22.30
N LYS A 317 0.45 8.46 23.26
CA LYS A 317 -0.97 8.17 23.07
C LYS A 317 -1.42 8.78 21.75
N SER A 318 -2.13 7.98 20.91
CA SER A 318 -2.80 8.43 19.69
C SER A 318 -3.32 9.86 19.85
N THR A 319 -2.64 10.80 19.23
CA THR A 319 -3.07 12.20 19.20
C THR A 319 -4.26 12.23 18.24
N LYS A 320 -5.45 12.49 18.76
CA LYS A 320 -6.59 12.89 17.94
C LYS A 320 -6.11 14.05 17.08
N GLN A 321 -5.94 13.83 15.79
CA GLN A 321 -5.72 14.93 14.85
C GLN A 321 -6.98 15.78 14.82
N GLU A 322 -6.90 16.95 15.44
CA GLU A 322 -7.81 18.04 15.17
C GLU A 322 -7.56 18.48 13.72
N VAL A 323 -8.54 18.19 12.87
CA VAL A 323 -8.61 18.76 11.52
C VAL A 323 -8.86 20.27 11.72
N ALA A 324 -7.87 21.08 11.42
CA ALA A 324 -8.03 22.53 11.35
C ALA A 324 -8.93 22.86 10.14
N PRO A 325 -10.02 23.62 10.32
CA PRO A 325 -10.85 24.05 9.21
C PRO A 325 -10.15 25.17 8.44
N SER A 326 -10.04 24.99 7.15
CA SER A 326 -9.76 26.05 6.18
C SER A 326 -10.79 26.09 5.09
#